data_b9675680c10c5d2791dfa61e6a208a65
#
_entry.id   b9675680c10c5d2791dfa61e6a208a65
#
_cell.length_a   1.000
_cell.length_b   1.000
_cell.length_c   1.000
_cell.angle_alpha   90.00
_cell.angle_beta   90.00
_cell.angle_gamma   90.00
#
_symmetry.space_group_name_H-M   'P 1'
#
loop_
_entity.id
_entity.type
_entity.pdbx_description
1 polymer ?
#
loop_
_entity_poly.entity_id
_entity_poly.type
_entity_poly.pdbx_seq_one_letter_code
_entity_poly.pdbx_strand_id
1 'polypeptide(L)'
;KMDTSKVTVDGSVNTKKIGTYTITYTAVDSFENKSTVKRVVKVIQTLNKVVSSDTDKDNLYKGNVNNNYIEFSNMLFRIVGLNSDGSVKLISAEAVGTVNYDDINTWLNDYYYEHLTSKAKKYVVKGSYCNSTIKESDVGNVKTCKAGKKQNVGLLSVSDYNKSVKDNDSYLYPNTIAWTSDQKDKNEAWTTKDLYLNSEKAKNMAFNKKYNFTLYPVINIKKDIKLTSGDGTKASPYKFESEKVGQPGDKINTRYTGEYVSYGNVIYRIIDGNLDGSAKVISTSVVSDNSVGYSDTNKSKIYNPTKKGNVGYYIENELSKSIKKDIFIKKEIEVPIYDKLATYSGKKNVKKYKVSLAAPDMYEMFSGVNSDTTSQYWLRNSSKEQFRKYLVSNTNIIYYNQVLDTMQAGVRVVGYINKDATIISGKGTYSNPYILEK
;
A
#
# COMPACT_ATOMS: atom_id res chain seq x y z
N LYS A 1 58.03 4.47 9.85
CA LYS A 1 57.03 3.60 10.52
C LYS A 1 55.93 4.50 11.01
N MET A 2 54.72 4.26 10.53
CA MET A 2 53.53 4.98 11.03
C MET A 2 53.32 4.58 12.51
N ASP A 3 53.26 5.55 13.40
CA ASP A 3 52.96 5.30 14.80
C ASP A 3 51.44 5.10 14.95
N THR A 4 51.02 3.84 15.10
CA THR A 4 49.61 3.48 15.21
C THR A 4 48.95 3.93 16.51
N SER A 5 49.73 4.46 17.49
CA SER A 5 49.20 4.98 18.78
C SER A 5 48.48 6.32 18.63
N LYS A 6 48.63 6.99 17.49
CA LYS A 6 48.00 8.29 17.19
C LYS A 6 46.76 8.21 16.29
N VAL A 7 46.20 7.00 16.10
CA VAL A 7 44.96 6.83 15.35
C VAL A 7 43.78 6.83 16.33
N THR A 8 42.88 7.78 16.18
CA THR A 8 41.60 7.82 16.90
C THR A 8 40.52 7.22 16.04
N VAL A 9 39.57 6.54 16.70
CA VAL A 9 38.40 5.90 16.06
C VAL A 9 37.15 6.52 16.65
N ASP A 10 36.32 7.10 15.79
CA ASP A 10 35.01 7.63 16.16
C ASP A 10 33.92 6.85 15.44
N GLY A 11 32.82 6.58 16.15
CA GLY A 11 31.71 5.75 15.70
C GLY A 11 31.82 4.29 16.12
N SER A 12 30.69 3.62 16.16
CA SER A 12 30.55 2.20 16.50
C SER A 12 29.52 1.50 15.64
N VAL A 13 29.63 0.16 15.54
CA VAL A 13 28.68 -0.67 14.79
C VAL A 13 27.86 -1.50 15.77
N ASN A 14 26.55 -1.29 15.77
CA ASN A 14 25.63 -2.21 16.47
C ASN A 14 25.24 -3.34 15.50
N THR A 15 25.89 -4.48 15.63
CA THR A 15 25.62 -5.65 14.76
C THR A 15 24.25 -6.30 14.98
N LYS A 16 23.54 -5.93 16.04
CA LYS A 16 22.17 -6.39 16.33
C LYS A 16 21.08 -5.48 15.75
N LYS A 17 21.45 -4.29 15.29
CA LYS A 17 20.50 -3.33 14.72
C LYS A 17 20.77 -3.10 13.23
N ILE A 18 19.76 -3.33 12.39
CA ILE A 18 19.83 -3.07 10.95
C ILE A 18 20.10 -1.60 10.72
N GLY A 19 21.03 -1.28 9.82
CA GLY A 19 21.35 0.10 9.52
C GLY A 19 22.69 0.26 8.81
N THR A 20 23.03 1.52 8.52
CA THR A 20 24.30 1.92 7.96
C THR A 20 25.06 2.72 9.01
N TYR A 21 26.25 2.27 9.33
CA TYR A 21 27.14 2.85 10.34
C TYR A 21 28.38 3.41 9.66
N THR A 22 28.86 4.54 10.14
CA THR A 22 30.11 5.12 9.67
C THR A 22 31.12 5.11 10.82
N ILE A 23 32.29 4.53 10.56
CA ILE A 23 33.43 4.59 11.46
C ILE A 23 34.45 5.54 10.84
N THR A 24 34.88 6.52 11.59
CA THR A 24 35.85 7.52 11.16
C THR A 24 37.19 7.23 11.85
N TYR A 25 38.24 7.04 11.08
CA TYR A 25 39.60 6.89 11.58
C TYR A 25 40.34 8.18 11.29
N THR A 26 40.92 8.78 12.33
CA THR A 26 41.73 9.98 12.21
C THR A 26 43.15 9.69 12.68
N ALA A 27 44.11 9.87 11.79
CA ALA A 27 45.52 9.81 12.09
C ALA A 27 46.10 11.23 12.21
N VAL A 28 46.98 11.44 13.21
CA VAL A 28 47.65 12.68 13.43
C VAL A 28 49.16 12.40 13.40
N ASP A 29 49.91 13.15 12.59
CA ASP A 29 51.37 13.01 12.54
C ASP A 29 52.07 13.86 13.62
N SER A 30 53.37 13.79 13.68
CA SER A 30 54.19 14.54 14.64
C SER A 30 54.19 16.07 14.44
N PHE A 31 53.65 16.52 13.31
CA PHE A 31 53.50 17.93 12.96
C PHE A 31 52.02 18.41 13.09
N GLU A 32 51.19 17.60 13.77
CA GLU A 32 49.74 17.85 13.97
C GLU A 32 48.90 17.84 12.67
N ASN A 33 49.42 17.37 11.54
CA ASN A 33 48.63 17.19 10.36
C ASN A 33 47.65 16.04 10.55
N LYS A 34 46.39 16.23 10.14
CA LYS A 34 45.31 15.26 10.29
C LYS A 34 44.93 14.63 8.96
N SER A 35 44.84 13.31 8.93
CA SER A 35 44.30 12.55 7.81
C SER A 35 43.10 11.74 8.31
N THR A 36 41.99 11.76 7.58
CA THR A 36 40.76 11.11 7.99
C THR A 36 40.27 10.15 6.92
N VAL A 37 39.93 8.91 7.32
CA VAL A 37 39.31 7.89 6.46
C VAL A 37 38.01 7.43 7.07
N LYS A 38 36.97 7.33 6.25
CA LYS A 38 35.65 6.83 6.68
C LYS A 38 35.43 5.44 6.13
N ARG A 39 34.98 4.53 7.03
CA ARG A 39 34.52 3.19 6.69
C ARG A 39 33.02 3.13 6.88
N VAL A 40 32.28 2.76 5.84
CA VAL A 40 30.84 2.52 5.91
C VAL A 40 30.60 1.03 6.11
N VAL A 41 29.87 0.68 7.18
CA VAL A 41 29.48 -0.69 7.52
C VAL A 41 27.96 -0.78 7.45
N LYS A 42 27.45 -1.73 6.65
CA LYS A 42 26.02 -2.03 6.58
C LYS A 42 25.73 -3.29 7.37
N VAL A 43 24.85 -3.16 8.38
CA VAL A 43 24.27 -4.30 9.09
C VAL A 43 22.96 -4.65 8.41
N ILE A 44 22.87 -5.86 7.88
CA ILE A 44 21.67 -6.41 7.22
C ILE A 44 21.27 -7.71 7.94
N GLN A 45 19.97 -7.92 8.05
CA GLN A 45 19.39 -9.17 8.56
C GLN A 45 18.36 -9.69 7.57
N THR A 46 18.11 -10.99 7.54
CA THR A 46 17.01 -11.54 6.76
C THR A 46 15.71 -11.45 7.55
N LEU A 47 14.63 -11.23 6.86
CA LEU A 47 13.31 -11.01 7.47
C LEU A 47 12.90 -12.20 8.37
N ASN A 48 13.12 -13.43 7.91
CA ASN A 48 12.82 -14.63 8.70
C ASN A 48 13.61 -14.69 10.01
N LYS A 49 14.88 -14.26 10.02
CA LYS A 49 15.69 -14.21 11.25
C LYS A 49 15.15 -13.18 12.25
N VAL A 50 14.73 -12.01 11.76
CA VAL A 50 14.11 -11.00 12.62
C VAL A 50 12.84 -11.57 13.25
N VAL A 51 11.94 -12.16 12.44
CA VAL A 51 10.71 -12.74 12.97
C VAL A 51 10.99 -13.83 14.00
N SER A 52 11.93 -14.74 13.72
CA SER A 52 12.29 -15.81 14.66
C SER A 52 12.95 -15.31 15.95
N SER A 53 13.64 -14.15 15.91
CA SER A 53 14.23 -13.55 17.12
C SER A 53 13.23 -12.79 17.98
N ASP A 54 12.17 -12.26 17.35
CA ASP A 54 11.19 -11.37 18.00
C ASP A 54 9.94 -12.13 18.48
N THR A 55 9.77 -13.37 18.04
CA THR A 55 8.59 -14.20 18.33
C THR A 55 8.94 -15.41 19.21
N ASP A 56 7.90 -16.05 19.75
CA ASP A 56 8.02 -17.29 20.49
C ASP A 56 8.25 -18.51 19.56
N LYS A 57 8.27 -19.71 20.17
CA LYS A 57 8.44 -20.99 19.46
C LYS A 57 7.42 -21.22 18.33
N ASP A 58 6.29 -20.52 18.34
CA ASP A 58 5.26 -20.63 17.30
C ASP A 58 5.54 -19.72 16.12
N ASN A 59 6.61 -18.91 16.18
CA ASN A 59 6.99 -17.92 15.17
C ASN A 59 5.85 -16.94 14.80
N LEU A 60 5.04 -16.57 15.80
CA LEU A 60 3.90 -15.64 15.63
C LEU A 60 4.03 -14.47 16.60
N TYR A 61 3.77 -13.26 16.10
CA TYR A 61 3.58 -12.10 16.97
C TYR A 61 2.24 -12.21 17.70
N LYS A 62 2.22 -11.91 19.00
CA LYS A 62 1.03 -12.04 19.87
C LYS A 62 0.89 -10.84 20.81
N GLY A 63 -0.35 -10.54 21.17
CA GLY A 63 -0.66 -9.44 22.09
C GLY A 63 -0.46 -8.06 21.49
N ASN A 64 -0.10 -7.11 22.33
CA ASN A 64 0.17 -5.73 21.91
C ASN A 64 1.60 -5.62 21.34
N VAL A 65 1.72 -5.55 20.03
CA VAL A 65 3.00 -5.48 19.31
C VAL A 65 3.09 -4.13 18.59
N ASN A 66 4.25 -3.48 18.66
CA ASN A 66 4.50 -2.18 18.04
C ASN A 66 5.73 -2.15 17.11
N ASN A 67 6.45 -3.26 16.95
CA ASN A 67 7.69 -3.37 16.18
C ASN A 67 7.65 -4.41 15.06
N ASN A 68 6.47 -4.71 14.51
CA ASN A 68 6.29 -5.67 13.43
C ASN A 68 5.78 -5.04 12.12
N TYR A 69 6.10 -3.76 11.90
CA TYR A 69 5.71 -3.07 10.66
C TYR A 69 6.78 -3.25 9.58
N ILE A 70 6.32 -3.44 8.34
CA ILE A 70 7.14 -3.54 7.14
C ILE A 70 6.49 -2.76 5.99
N GLU A 71 7.29 -2.07 5.20
CA GLU A 71 6.83 -1.44 3.97
C GLU A 71 6.89 -2.45 2.82
N PHE A 72 5.75 -2.70 2.17
CA PHE A 72 5.62 -3.61 1.04
C PHE A 72 4.67 -3.02 0.00
N SER A 73 5.10 -2.97 -1.25
CA SER A 73 4.30 -2.40 -2.34
C SER A 73 3.79 -0.97 -2.07
N ASN A 74 4.62 -0.14 -1.42
CA ASN A 74 4.33 1.24 -0.98
C ASN A 74 3.19 1.36 0.05
N MET A 75 2.82 0.27 0.63
CA MET A 75 1.82 0.20 1.70
C MET A 75 2.47 -0.30 2.98
N LEU A 76 1.90 0.10 4.09
CA LEU A 76 2.31 -0.39 5.39
C LEU A 76 1.62 -1.72 5.67
N PHE A 77 2.42 -2.72 5.98
CA PHE A 77 1.97 -4.03 6.44
C PHE A 77 2.44 -4.31 7.86
N ARG A 78 1.79 -5.26 8.50
CA ARG A 78 2.26 -5.87 9.74
C ARG A 78 2.69 -7.30 9.48
N ILE A 79 3.78 -7.70 10.09
CA ILE A 79 4.26 -9.07 10.06
C ILE A 79 3.41 -9.88 11.04
N VAL A 80 2.79 -10.95 10.56
CA VAL A 80 2.01 -11.87 11.40
C VAL A 80 2.93 -12.94 11.99
N GLY A 81 3.81 -13.50 11.17
CA GLY A 81 4.74 -14.53 11.60
C GLY A 81 5.29 -15.35 10.43
N LEU A 82 5.85 -16.52 10.74
CA LEU A 82 6.34 -17.46 9.73
C LEU A 82 5.33 -18.57 9.47
N ASN A 83 5.17 -18.93 8.22
CA ASN A 83 4.50 -20.17 7.83
C ASN A 83 5.45 -21.37 7.97
N SER A 84 4.91 -22.59 7.91
CA SER A 84 5.70 -23.82 8.02
C SER A 84 6.77 -23.99 6.94
N ASP A 85 6.60 -23.37 5.76
CA ASP A 85 7.58 -23.34 4.68
C ASP A 85 8.65 -22.23 4.86
N GLY A 86 8.56 -21.48 5.94
CA GLY A 86 9.43 -20.37 6.29
C GLY A 86 9.09 -19.07 5.56
N SER A 87 8.08 -19.02 4.69
CA SER A 87 7.59 -17.76 4.13
C SER A 87 7.01 -16.88 5.23
N VAL A 88 7.10 -15.57 5.06
CA VAL A 88 6.62 -14.58 6.04
C VAL A 88 5.21 -14.15 5.67
N LYS A 89 4.28 -14.27 6.63
CA LYS A 89 2.90 -13.84 6.50
C LYS A 89 2.78 -12.37 6.89
N LEU A 90 2.28 -11.56 5.98
CA LEU A 90 1.99 -10.13 6.16
C LEU A 90 0.49 -9.89 6.11
N ILE A 91 0.00 -8.93 6.89
CA ILE A 91 -1.35 -8.35 6.79
C ILE A 91 -1.26 -6.85 6.54
N SER A 92 -2.11 -6.28 5.69
CA SER A 92 -2.15 -4.83 5.53
C SER A 92 -2.43 -4.14 6.86
N ALA A 93 -1.71 -3.06 7.15
CA ALA A 93 -1.90 -2.30 8.38
C ALA A 93 -3.20 -1.48 8.37
N GLU A 94 -3.76 -1.25 7.19
CA GLU A 94 -4.97 -0.46 6.96
C GLU A 94 -5.96 -1.21 6.06
N ALA A 95 -7.24 -0.89 6.21
CA ALA A 95 -8.29 -1.44 5.37
C ALA A 95 -8.09 -0.99 3.91
N VAL A 96 -8.36 -1.89 2.96
CA VAL A 96 -8.14 -1.62 1.53
C VAL A 96 -9.45 -1.56 0.72
N GLY A 97 -10.57 -1.58 1.34
CA GLY A 97 -11.87 -1.49 0.69
C GLY A 97 -12.95 -2.28 1.43
N THR A 98 -14.16 -2.22 0.90
CA THR A 98 -15.31 -2.95 1.41
C THR A 98 -15.92 -3.79 0.30
N VAL A 99 -16.26 -5.03 0.60
CA VAL A 99 -16.78 -5.99 -0.38
C VAL A 99 -17.65 -7.03 0.34
N ASN A 100 -18.60 -7.62 -0.36
CA ASN A 100 -19.36 -8.76 0.16
C ASN A 100 -18.49 -10.03 0.18
N TYR A 101 -18.85 -10.99 1.05
CA TYR A 101 -18.00 -12.16 1.28
C TYR A 101 -17.75 -13.00 0.03
N ASP A 102 -18.75 -13.17 -0.83
CA ASP A 102 -18.67 -14.05 -1.99
C ASP A 102 -17.71 -13.50 -3.08
N ASP A 103 -17.49 -12.19 -3.08
CA ASP A 103 -16.61 -11.51 -4.04
C ASP A 103 -15.16 -11.33 -3.55
N ILE A 104 -14.85 -11.68 -2.28
CA ILE A 104 -13.52 -11.46 -1.68
C ILE A 104 -12.41 -12.02 -2.54
N ASN A 105 -12.53 -13.27 -2.97
CA ASN A 105 -11.45 -13.93 -3.70
C ASN A 105 -11.15 -13.25 -5.04
N THR A 106 -12.18 -12.91 -5.80
CA THR A 106 -12.06 -12.18 -7.06
C THR A 106 -11.45 -10.81 -6.81
N TRP A 107 -11.93 -10.10 -5.79
CA TRP A 107 -11.42 -8.78 -5.47
C TRP A 107 -9.94 -8.81 -5.09
N LEU A 108 -9.53 -9.76 -4.24
CA LEU A 108 -8.15 -9.86 -3.77
C LEU A 108 -7.16 -10.32 -4.85
N ASN A 109 -7.55 -11.27 -5.71
CA ASN A 109 -6.60 -11.92 -6.63
C ASN A 109 -6.66 -11.39 -8.06
N ASP A 110 -7.82 -10.91 -8.55
CA ASP A 110 -7.94 -10.35 -9.89
C ASP A 110 -7.76 -8.83 -9.91
N TYR A 111 -7.90 -8.17 -8.73
CA TYR A 111 -7.76 -6.72 -8.63
C TYR A 111 -6.62 -6.32 -7.71
N TYR A 112 -6.72 -6.56 -6.41
CA TYR A 112 -5.72 -6.08 -5.46
C TYR A 112 -4.31 -6.58 -5.78
N TYR A 113 -4.15 -7.88 -6.04
CA TYR A 113 -2.85 -8.45 -6.42
C TYR A 113 -2.28 -7.83 -7.70
N GLU A 114 -3.12 -7.59 -8.72
CA GLU A 114 -2.66 -7.03 -9.99
C GLU A 114 -2.15 -5.59 -9.86
N HIS A 115 -2.59 -4.88 -8.84
CA HIS A 115 -2.15 -3.51 -8.55
C HIS A 115 -1.03 -3.41 -7.52
N LEU A 116 -0.51 -4.52 -7.01
CA LEU A 116 0.78 -4.51 -6.33
C LEU A 116 1.87 -4.10 -7.32
N THR A 117 2.88 -3.39 -6.83
CA THR A 117 4.00 -3.00 -7.70
C THR A 117 4.66 -4.22 -8.32
N SER A 118 5.14 -4.08 -9.54
CA SER A 118 5.83 -5.16 -10.27
C SER A 118 7.01 -5.73 -9.47
N LYS A 119 7.66 -4.88 -8.68
CA LYS A 119 8.75 -5.25 -7.79
C LYS A 119 8.26 -6.10 -6.62
N ALA A 120 7.18 -5.68 -5.96
CA ALA A 120 6.60 -6.42 -4.85
C ALA A 120 6.11 -7.81 -5.26
N LYS A 121 5.46 -7.93 -6.42
CA LYS A 121 4.97 -9.21 -6.97
C LYS A 121 6.06 -10.29 -7.06
N LYS A 122 7.34 -9.93 -7.29
CA LYS A 122 8.47 -10.87 -7.33
C LYS A 122 8.75 -11.56 -6.00
N TYR A 123 8.29 -10.98 -4.90
CA TYR A 123 8.48 -11.52 -3.55
C TYR A 123 7.26 -12.29 -3.05
N VAL A 124 6.11 -12.16 -3.69
CA VAL A 124 4.90 -12.87 -3.29
C VAL A 124 5.05 -14.37 -3.52
N VAL A 125 4.66 -15.15 -2.52
CA VAL A 125 4.60 -16.61 -2.56
C VAL A 125 3.14 -17.02 -2.45
N LYS A 126 2.67 -17.87 -3.37
CA LYS A 126 1.32 -18.44 -3.28
C LYS A 126 1.19 -19.28 -2.01
N GLY A 127 0.25 -18.92 -1.16
CA GLY A 127 -0.06 -19.61 0.09
C GLY A 127 -1.42 -20.28 0.06
N SER A 128 -1.61 -21.32 0.88
CA SER A 128 -2.92 -21.87 1.18
C SER A 128 -3.52 -21.08 2.35
N TYR A 129 -4.50 -20.25 2.05
CA TYR A 129 -5.24 -19.53 3.08
C TYR A 129 -6.35 -20.41 3.64
N CYS A 130 -6.69 -20.20 4.91
CA CYS A 130 -7.74 -20.96 5.55
C CYS A 130 -9.11 -20.71 4.89
N ASN A 131 -9.95 -21.73 4.90
CA ASN A 131 -11.35 -21.63 4.48
C ASN A 131 -12.13 -22.71 5.23
N SER A 132 -12.48 -22.42 6.49
CA SER A 132 -13.18 -23.33 7.37
C SER A 132 -14.64 -22.93 7.55
N THR A 133 -15.48 -23.92 7.79
CA THR A 133 -16.82 -23.68 8.36
C THR A 133 -16.72 -23.93 9.87
N ILE A 134 -16.96 -22.88 10.67
CA ILE A 134 -16.77 -22.89 12.11
C ILE A 134 -18.11 -22.61 12.79
N LYS A 135 -18.52 -23.51 13.69
CA LYS A 135 -19.74 -23.33 14.49
C LYS A 135 -19.52 -22.21 15.54
N GLU A 136 -20.62 -21.59 15.94
CA GLU A 136 -20.61 -20.52 16.93
C GLU A 136 -20.04 -20.95 18.28
N SER A 137 -20.33 -22.20 18.70
CA SER A 137 -19.77 -22.79 19.93
C SER A 137 -18.24 -22.87 19.93
N ASP A 138 -17.63 -22.97 18.76
CA ASP A 138 -16.20 -23.31 18.61
C ASP A 138 -15.35 -22.09 18.29
N VAL A 139 -15.95 -20.99 17.79
CA VAL A 139 -15.25 -19.85 17.21
C VAL A 139 -14.18 -19.25 18.13
N GLY A 140 -14.42 -19.18 19.43
CA GLY A 140 -13.48 -18.62 20.40
C GLY A 140 -12.26 -19.52 20.70
N ASN A 141 -12.31 -20.80 20.35
CA ASN A 141 -11.31 -21.80 20.72
C ASN A 141 -10.56 -22.39 19.52
N VAL A 142 -10.97 -22.07 18.30
CA VAL A 142 -10.35 -22.62 17.10
C VAL A 142 -8.89 -22.18 17.01
N LYS A 143 -7.96 -23.15 16.96
CA LYS A 143 -6.51 -22.94 16.79
C LYS A 143 -5.98 -23.53 15.48
N THR A 144 -6.81 -24.26 14.73
CA THR A 144 -6.46 -24.86 13.44
C THR A 144 -7.48 -24.51 12.40
N CYS A 145 -7.12 -24.59 11.15
CA CYS A 145 -8.02 -24.32 10.05
C CYS A 145 -7.85 -25.33 8.91
N LYS A 146 -8.87 -25.45 8.09
CA LYS A 146 -8.80 -26.20 6.85
C LYS A 146 -8.09 -25.34 5.81
N ALA A 147 -7.01 -25.89 5.23
CA ALA A 147 -6.30 -25.22 4.14
C ALA A 147 -7.19 -25.09 2.90
N GLY A 148 -7.29 -23.90 2.38
CA GLY A 148 -7.96 -23.60 1.11
C GLY A 148 -7.05 -23.77 -0.10
N LYS A 149 -7.50 -23.27 -1.24
CA LYS A 149 -6.71 -23.25 -2.48
C LYS A 149 -5.50 -22.30 -2.33
N LYS A 150 -4.41 -22.64 -3.04
CA LYS A 150 -3.25 -21.74 -3.13
C LYS A 150 -3.59 -20.49 -3.94
N GLN A 151 -3.32 -19.33 -3.37
CA GLN A 151 -3.63 -18.01 -3.94
C GLN A 151 -2.48 -17.04 -3.65
N ASN A 152 -2.45 -15.90 -4.35
CA ASN A 152 -1.46 -14.86 -4.10
C ASN A 152 -1.82 -14.03 -2.86
N VAL A 153 -3.11 -13.76 -2.67
CA VAL A 153 -3.64 -12.92 -1.58
C VAL A 153 -4.84 -13.60 -0.93
N GLY A 154 -4.93 -13.54 0.39
CA GLY A 154 -6.07 -14.05 1.15
C GLY A 154 -6.43 -13.13 2.31
N LEU A 155 -7.14 -13.68 3.29
CA LEU A 155 -7.46 -13.05 4.56
C LEU A 155 -6.94 -13.90 5.71
N LEU A 156 -6.82 -13.33 6.91
CA LEU A 156 -6.61 -14.10 8.12
C LEU A 156 -7.86 -14.92 8.45
N SER A 157 -7.61 -16.10 9.00
CA SER A 157 -8.65 -16.97 9.55
C SER A 157 -8.99 -16.61 10.99
N VAL A 158 -10.12 -17.07 11.46
CA VAL A 158 -10.47 -17.02 12.89
C VAL A 158 -9.38 -17.66 13.76
N SER A 159 -8.75 -18.74 13.27
CA SER A 159 -7.66 -19.39 14.01
C SER A 159 -6.40 -18.51 14.08
N ASP A 160 -6.08 -17.72 13.05
CA ASP A 160 -4.97 -16.78 13.10
C ASP A 160 -5.23 -15.68 14.15
N TYR A 161 -6.45 -15.13 14.18
CA TYR A 161 -6.85 -14.15 15.20
C TYR A 161 -6.76 -14.74 16.61
N ASN A 162 -7.32 -15.94 16.84
CA ASN A 162 -7.28 -16.59 18.15
C ASN A 162 -5.85 -16.87 18.63
N LYS A 163 -4.94 -17.23 17.72
CA LYS A 163 -3.51 -17.46 18.04
C LYS A 163 -2.77 -16.18 18.38
N SER A 164 -3.19 -15.05 17.83
CA SER A 164 -2.53 -13.76 18.05
C SER A 164 -2.86 -13.15 19.42
N VAL A 165 -3.86 -13.65 20.11
CA VAL A 165 -4.27 -13.13 21.43
C VAL A 165 -3.25 -13.56 22.51
N LYS A 166 -2.76 -12.56 23.26
CA LYS A 166 -1.97 -12.72 24.48
C LYS A 166 -2.43 -11.67 25.49
N ASP A 167 -2.59 -12.05 26.74
CA ASP A 167 -3.03 -11.17 27.81
C ASP A 167 -4.35 -10.41 27.48
N ASN A 168 -5.27 -11.11 26.81
CA ASN A 168 -6.55 -10.58 26.30
C ASN A 168 -6.43 -9.47 25.24
N ASP A 169 -5.26 -9.26 24.64
CA ASP A 169 -5.02 -8.25 23.62
C ASP A 169 -4.47 -8.89 22.33
N SER A 170 -4.65 -8.21 21.21
CA SER A 170 -4.06 -8.58 19.92
C SER A 170 -3.98 -7.37 18.99
N TYR A 171 -2.81 -7.16 18.45
CA TYR A 171 -2.56 -6.12 17.45
C TYR A 171 -3.30 -6.33 16.12
N LEU A 172 -3.86 -7.52 15.89
CA LEU A 172 -4.54 -7.87 14.63
C LEU A 172 -5.99 -7.44 14.56
N TYR A 173 -6.64 -7.14 15.70
CA TYR A 173 -8.02 -6.70 15.68
C TYR A 173 -8.12 -5.24 15.25
N PRO A 174 -8.73 -4.98 14.07
CA PRO A 174 -8.90 -3.61 13.59
C PRO A 174 -10.05 -2.91 14.33
N ASN A 175 -10.04 -1.58 14.27
CA ASN A 175 -11.13 -0.75 14.81
C ASN A 175 -12.39 -0.76 13.94
N THR A 176 -12.49 -1.65 12.96
CA THR A 176 -13.63 -1.77 12.05
C THR A 176 -14.01 -3.23 11.89
N ILE A 177 -15.26 -3.48 11.53
CA ILE A 177 -15.70 -4.84 11.19
C ILE A 177 -15.04 -5.24 9.88
N ALA A 178 -14.26 -6.33 9.91
CA ALA A 178 -13.54 -6.84 8.75
C ALA A 178 -13.85 -8.33 8.54
N TRP A 179 -13.92 -8.76 7.28
CA TRP A 179 -14.07 -10.17 6.95
C TRP A 179 -12.85 -10.98 7.38
N THR A 180 -13.10 -12.17 7.90
CA THR A 180 -12.10 -13.25 7.99
C THR A 180 -12.22 -14.18 6.78
N SER A 181 -11.31 -15.13 6.63
CA SER A 181 -11.41 -16.15 5.56
C SER A 181 -12.44 -17.25 5.85
N ASP A 182 -12.98 -17.34 7.06
CA ASP A 182 -13.81 -18.43 7.52
C ASP A 182 -15.31 -18.07 7.50
N GLN A 183 -16.12 -19.09 7.30
CA GLN A 183 -17.58 -18.95 7.28
C GLN A 183 -18.23 -19.71 8.44
N LYS A 184 -19.41 -19.24 8.86
CA LYS A 184 -20.24 -19.95 9.83
C LYS A 184 -21.07 -21.04 9.15
N ASP A 185 -21.68 -20.68 8.02
CA ASP A 185 -22.49 -21.57 7.20
C ASP A 185 -22.57 -21.05 5.74
N LYS A 186 -23.53 -21.57 4.98
CA LYS A 186 -23.76 -21.16 3.58
C LYS A 186 -24.17 -19.69 3.42
N ASN A 187 -24.77 -19.07 4.44
CA ASN A 187 -25.32 -17.71 4.39
C ASN A 187 -24.47 -16.69 5.14
N GLU A 188 -23.76 -17.13 6.19
CA GLU A 188 -23.03 -16.27 7.11
C GLU A 188 -21.53 -16.59 7.12
N ALA A 189 -20.72 -15.55 7.27
CA ALA A 189 -19.28 -15.62 7.42
C ALA A 189 -18.79 -14.84 8.65
N TRP A 190 -17.64 -15.24 9.16
CA TRP A 190 -17.04 -14.64 10.34
C TRP A 190 -16.34 -13.33 10.00
N THR A 191 -16.50 -12.36 10.92
CA THR A 191 -15.81 -11.07 10.88
C THR A 191 -15.02 -10.88 12.16
N THR A 192 -14.09 -9.94 12.15
CA THR A 192 -13.56 -9.34 13.36
C THR A 192 -14.58 -8.37 13.94
N LYS A 193 -14.68 -8.29 15.27
CA LYS A 193 -15.50 -7.28 15.94
C LYS A 193 -14.64 -6.09 16.35
N ASP A 194 -15.21 -4.90 16.23
CA ASP A 194 -14.65 -3.70 16.82
C ASP A 194 -14.57 -3.83 18.36
N LEU A 195 -13.39 -3.62 18.92
CA LEU A 195 -13.13 -3.68 20.35
C LEU A 195 -13.75 -2.52 21.14
N TYR A 196 -14.12 -1.43 20.45
CA TYR A 196 -14.52 -0.19 21.12
C TYR A 196 -15.96 -0.14 21.63
N LEU A 197 -16.84 -1.01 21.16
CA LEU A 197 -18.25 -0.90 21.51
C LEU A 197 -18.64 -1.57 22.83
N ASN A 198 -17.80 -2.40 23.41
CA ASN A 198 -18.04 -2.96 24.75
C ASN A 198 -16.68 -3.42 25.31
N SER A 199 -16.37 -3.12 26.54
CA SER A 199 -15.26 -3.61 27.35
C SER A 199 -15.05 -5.14 27.36
N GLU A 200 -15.65 -5.85 26.42
CA GLU A 200 -15.54 -7.29 26.22
C GLU A 200 -14.43 -7.63 25.21
N LYS A 201 -13.75 -8.72 25.51
CA LYS A 201 -12.72 -9.39 24.72
C LYS A 201 -13.02 -9.37 23.22
N ALA A 202 -11.97 -9.23 22.41
CA ALA A 202 -12.03 -9.42 20.98
C ALA A 202 -12.83 -10.68 20.62
N LYS A 203 -13.94 -10.50 19.95
CA LYS A 203 -14.83 -11.60 19.52
C LYS A 203 -15.04 -11.52 18.02
N ASN A 204 -15.07 -12.69 17.38
CA ASN A 204 -15.54 -12.81 16.02
C ASN A 204 -17.08 -12.87 16.03
N MET A 205 -17.72 -12.19 15.09
CA MET A 205 -19.17 -12.22 14.88
C MET A 205 -19.48 -12.71 13.47
N ALA A 206 -20.55 -13.45 13.31
CA ALA A 206 -21.02 -13.88 12.01
C ALA A 206 -22.03 -12.88 11.43
N PHE A 207 -21.88 -12.62 10.13
CA PHE A 207 -22.80 -11.76 9.39
C PHE A 207 -23.16 -12.38 8.04
N ASN A 208 -24.32 -11.97 7.53
CA ASN A 208 -24.74 -12.39 6.20
C ASN A 208 -23.70 -11.99 5.15
N LYS A 209 -23.34 -12.93 4.28
CA LYS A 209 -22.33 -12.76 3.24
C LYS A 209 -22.60 -11.66 2.23
N LYS A 210 -23.84 -11.19 2.13
CA LYS A 210 -24.24 -10.08 1.25
C LYS A 210 -23.89 -8.69 1.81
N TYR A 211 -23.52 -8.58 3.09
CA TYR A 211 -23.04 -7.33 3.63
C TYR A 211 -21.65 -7.00 3.11
N ASN A 212 -21.34 -5.72 3.03
CA ASN A 212 -20.02 -5.22 2.66
C ASN A 212 -19.25 -4.84 3.91
N PHE A 213 -18.16 -5.55 4.18
CA PHE A 213 -17.25 -5.21 5.27
C PHE A 213 -15.82 -5.03 4.75
N THR A 214 -15.00 -4.42 5.59
CA THR A 214 -13.61 -4.07 5.24
C THR A 214 -12.75 -5.31 5.01
N LEU A 215 -11.72 -5.13 4.18
CA LEU A 215 -10.70 -6.13 3.91
C LEU A 215 -9.34 -5.68 4.43
N TYR A 216 -8.64 -6.61 5.06
CA TYR A 216 -7.22 -6.51 5.39
C TYR A 216 -6.48 -7.64 4.67
N PRO A 217 -5.98 -7.39 3.45
CA PRO A 217 -5.30 -8.41 2.66
C PRO A 217 -4.11 -9.03 3.38
N VAL A 218 -3.97 -10.34 3.23
CA VAL A 218 -2.85 -11.12 3.72
C VAL A 218 -2.04 -11.63 2.54
N ILE A 219 -0.73 -11.44 2.61
CA ILE A 219 0.22 -11.85 1.57
C ILE A 219 1.32 -12.66 2.23
N ASN A 220 1.75 -13.75 1.60
CA ASN A 220 2.96 -14.45 1.99
C ASN A 220 4.12 -13.99 1.10
N ILE A 221 5.26 -13.70 1.70
CA ILE A 221 6.46 -13.27 0.98
C ILE A 221 7.65 -14.19 1.26
N LYS A 222 8.65 -14.16 0.38
CA LYS A 222 9.87 -14.96 0.48
C LYS A 222 10.57 -14.76 1.83
N LYS A 223 11.13 -15.80 2.38
CA LYS A 223 11.81 -15.82 3.70
C LYS A 223 13.15 -15.08 3.74
N ASP A 224 13.89 -15.15 2.64
CA ASP A 224 15.29 -14.73 2.59
C ASP A 224 15.46 -13.25 2.19
N ILE A 225 14.43 -12.45 2.42
CA ILE A 225 14.45 -11.02 2.13
C ILE A 225 15.44 -10.34 3.07
N LYS A 226 16.43 -9.65 2.49
CA LYS A 226 17.42 -8.87 3.23
C LYS A 226 16.84 -7.51 3.59
N LEU A 227 16.71 -7.26 4.88
CA LEU A 227 16.30 -5.95 5.39
C LEU A 227 17.48 -4.99 5.36
N THR A 228 17.23 -3.78 4.92
CA THR A 228 18.26 -2.75 4.72
C THR A 228 18.15 -1.60 5.71
N SER A 229 16.96 -1.39 6.28
CA SER A 229 16.69 -0.34 7.26
C SER A 229 15.40 -0.62 8.03
N GLY A 230 15.13 0.22 9.03
CA GLY A 230 13.96 0.11 9.90
C GLY A 230 14.20 -0.72 11.15
N ASP A 231 13.36 -0.49 12.14
CA ASP A 231 13.32 -1.21 13.41
C ASP A 231 11.97 -1.89 13.66
N GLY A 232 11.11 -1.87 12.65
CA GLY A 232 9.77 -2.47 12.68
C GLY A 232 8.70 -1.62 13.34
N THR A 233 9.03 -0.44 13.85
CA THR A 233 8.00 0.47 14.37
C THR A 233 7.20 1.10 13.24
N LYS A 234 6.01 1.64 13.54
CA LYS A 234 5.19 2.33 12.53
C LYS A 234 5.92 3.55 11.93
N ALA A 235 6.72 4.25 12.73
CA ALA A 235 7.52 5.40 12.28
C ALA A 235 8.77 5.00 11.49
N SER A 236 9.29 3.79 11.70
CA SER A 236 10.48 3.25 11.07
C SER A 236 10.26 1.79 10.67
N PRO A 237 9.33 1.51 9.73
CA PRO A 237 9.02 0.14 9.32
C PRO A 237 10.23 -0.53 8.68
N TYR A 238 10.32 -1.84 8.78
CA TYR A 238 11.34 -2.60 8.05
C TYR A 238 11.25 -2.32 6.55
N LYS A 239 12.39 -2.10 5.92
CA LYS A 239 12.53 -1.93 4.47
C LYS A 239 13.53 -2.95 3.92
N PHE A 240 13.24 -3.45 2.75
CA PHE A 240 14.14 -4.31 2.00
C PHE A 240 14.46 -3.67 0.65
N GLU A 241 15.69 -3.89 0.19
CA GLU A 241 16.34 -3.20 -0.92
C GLU A 241 16.77 -1.76 -0.56
N SER A 242 18.07 -1.55 -0.49
CA SER A 242 18.63 -0.21 -0.37
C SER A 242 18.54 0.47 -1.74
N GLU A 243 17.68 1.44 -1.81
CA GLU A 243 17.55 2.29 -2.98
C GLU A 243 18.58 3.43 -2.89
N LYS A 244 19.32 3.66 -3.95
CA LYS A 244 20.19 4.82 -4.00
C LYS A 244 19.33 6.07 -4.11
N VAL A 245 19.59 7.05 -3.26
CA VAL A 245 18.99 8.38 -3.39
C VAL A 245 19.37 8.96 -4.76
N GLY A 246 18.37 9.46 -5.50
CA GLY A 246 18.59 10.08 -6.79
C GLY A 246 19.47 11.32 -6.68
N GLN A 247 20.27 11.53 -7.69
CA GLN A 247 21.17 12.68 -7.78
C GLN A 247 20.72 13.62 -8.91
N PRO A 248 21.06 14.90 -8.84
CA PRO A 248 20.87 15.79 -9.99
C PRO A 248 21.49 15.20 -11.26
N GLY A 249 20.73 15.20 -12.35
CA GLY A 249 21.09 14.55 -13.62
C GLY A 249 20.56 13.13 -13.80
N ASP A 250 20.15 12.45 -12.74
CA ASP A 250 19.50 11.13 -12.85
C ASP A 250 18.17 11.23 -13.56
N LYS A 251 17.84 10.23 -14.37
CA LYS A 251 16.54 10.12 -15.04
C LYS A 251 15.51 9.47 -14.12
N ILE A 252 14.23 9.84 -14.30
CA ILE A 252 13.12 9.31 -13.51
C ILE A 252 13.00 7.78 -13.59
N ASN A 253 13.41 7.17 -14.70
CA ASN A 253 13.39 5.71 -14.88
C ASN A 253 14.35 4.95 -13.94
N THR A 254 15.26 5.65 -13.27
CA THR A 254 16.15 5.10 -12.25
C THR A 254 15.54 5.14 -10.85
N ARG A 255 14.36 5.72 -10.71
CA ARG A 255 13.71 5.96 -9.42
C ARG A 255 12.78 4.82 -9.03
N TYR A 256 12.43 4.83 -7.78
CA TYR A 256 11.74 3.71 -7.12
C TYR A 256 10.33 4.08 -6.74
N THR A 257 9.49 3.08 -6.72
CA THR A 257 8.12 3.19 -6.22
C THR A 257 8.14 3.61 -4.74
N GLY A 258 7.27 4.54 -4.37
CA GLY A 258 7.23 5.11 -3.01
C GLY A 258 7.96 6.43 -2.86
N GLU A 259 8.88 6.76 -3.77
CA GLU A 259 9.54 8.06 -3.79
C GLU A 259 8.56 9.15 -4.26
N TYR A 260 8.88 10.38 -3.89
CA TYR A 260 8.09 11.56 -4.23
C TYR A 260 8.82 12.44 -5.23
N VAL A 261 8.05 12.96 -6.17
CA VAL A 261 8.51 13.91 -7.19
C VAL A 261 7.65 15.15 -7.19
N SER A 262 8.17 16.29 -7.55
CA SER A 262 7.44 17.55 -7.70
C SER A 262 7.62 18.08 -9.12
N TYR A 263 6.51 18.45 -9.73
CA TYR A 263 6.47 19.10 -11.05
C TYR A 263 5.29 20.03 -11.15
N GLY A 264 5.51 21.28 -11.60
CA GLY A 264 4.44 22.27 -11.75
C GLY A 264 3.70 22.59 -10.44
N ASN A 265 4.43 22.65 -9.31
CA ASN A 265 3.91 22.89 -7.95
C ASN A 265 3.01 21.78 -7.39
N VAL A 266 2.95 20.63 -8.05
CA VAL A 266 2.23 19.46 -7.54
C VAL A 266 3.23 18.40 -7.08
N ILE A 267 3.03 17.85 -5.90
CA ILE A 267 3.79 16.70 -5.41
C ILE A 267 3.05 15.43 -5.83
N TYR A 268 3.82 14.52 -6.41
CA TYR A 268 3.35 13.21 -6.83
C TYR A 268 4.12 12.12 -6.10
N ARG A 269 3.48 10.99 -5.87
CA ARG A 269 4.15 9.76 -5.42
C ARG A 269 4.30 8.82 -6.61
N ILE A 270 5.48 8.23 -6.78
CA ILE A 270 5.72 7.15 -7.75
C ILE A 270 5.02 5.90 -7.23
N ILE A 271 4.08 5.37 -8.00
CA ILE A 271 3.29 4.19 -7.62
C ILE A 271 3.67 2.94 -8.41
N ASP A 272 4.23 3.09 -9.60
CA ASP A 272 4.87 1.99 -10.34
C ASP A 272 5.80 2.53 -11.45
N GLY A 273 6.74 1.69 -11.89
CA GLY A 273 7.53 1.88 -13.10
C GLY A 273 7.00 1.01 -14.24
N ASN A 274 7.03 1.50 -15.47
CA ASN A 274 6.63 0.72 -16.63
C ASN A 274 7.83 0.10 -17.35
N LEU A 275 7.59 -0.93 -18.15
CA LEU A 275 8.62 -1.62 -18.95
C LEU A 275 9.34 -0.67 -19.93
N ASP A 276 8.69 0.40 -20.36
CA ASP A 276 9.30 1.43 -21.20
C ASP A 276 10.09 2.48 -20.41
N GLY A 277 10.19 2.32 -19.10
CA GLY A 277 10.92 3.20 -18.19
C GLY A 277 10.14 4.44 -17.73
N SER A 278 8.90 4.66 -18.18
CA SER A 278 8.07 5.74 -17.64
C SER A 278 7.67 5.46 -16.19
N ALA A 279 7.56 6.49 -15.35
CA ALA A 279 7.12 6.37 -13.98
C ALA A 279 5.63 6.68 -13.86
N LYS A 280 4.85 5.76 -13.32
CA LYS A 280 3.46 5.99 -12.96
C LYS A 280 3.39 6.72 -11.63
N VAL A 281 2.68 7.82 -11.58
CA VAL A 281 2.57 8.66 -10.39
C VAL A 281 1.13 9.00 -10.07
N ILE A 282 0.88 9.29 -8.78
CA ILE A 282 -0.40 9.83 -8.28
C ILE A 282 -0.14 11.12 -7.51
N SER A 283 -0.99 12.15 -7.70
CA SER A 283 -0.89 13.37 -6.89
C SER A 283 -1.12 13.07 -5.41
N THR A 284 -0.36 13.69 -4.53
CA THR A 284 -0.45 13.44 -3.07
C THR A 284 -1.69 14.07 -2.43
N SER A 285 -2.25 15.08 -3.08
CA SER A 285 -3.46 15.80 -2.63
C SER A 285 -4.43 15.99 -3.80
N VAL A 286 -5.62 16.50 -3.48
CA VAL A 286 -6.55 17.05 -4.46
C VAL A 286 -5.86 18.22 -5.18
N VAL A 287 -5.98 18.24 -6.50
CA VAL A 287 -5.31 19.21 -7.38
C VAL A 287 -6.29 20.13 -8.11
N SER A 288 -7.59 19.95 -7.90
CA SER A 288 -8.61 20.89 -8.40
C SER A 288 -8.80 22.03 -7.41
N ASP A 289 -8.83 23.26 -7.92
CA ASP A 289 -9.07 24.45 -7.08
C ASP A 289 -10.47 24.45 -6.47
N ASN A 290 -11.42 23.83 -7.16
CA ASN A 290 -12.81 23.68 -6.73
C ASN A 290 -13.25 22.23 -6.85
N SER A 291 -14.27 21.86 -6.05
CA SER A 291 -14.98 20.61 -6.25
C SER A 291 -15.70 20.61 -7.60
N VAL A 292 -15.70 19.47 -8.26
CA VAL A 292 -16.31 19.29 -9.59
C VAL A 292 -17.36 18.19 -9.56
N GLY A 293 -18.40 18.34 -10.38
CA GLY A 293 -19.39 17.29 -10.60
C GLY A 293 -18.79 16.12 -11.40
N TYR A 294 -19.29 14.91 -11.16
CA TYR A 294 -18.84 13.75 -11.95
C TYR A 294 -19.27 13.87 -13.43
N SER A 295 -20.45 14.42 -13.67
CA SER A 295 -20.98 14.67 -15.01
C SER A 295 -22.03 15.78 -14.93
N ASP A 296 -22.05 16.66 -15.92
CA ASP A 296 -23.01 17.77 -16.05
C ASP A 296 -24.40 17.31 -16.51
N THR A 297 -24.53 16.07 -16.93
CA THR A 297 -25.79 15.49 -17.37
C THR A 297 -26.01 14.11 -16.77
N ASN A 298 -27.22 13.82 -16.34
CA ASN A 298 -27.68 12.50 -15.88
C ASN A 298 -27.41 11.35 -16.88
N LYS A 299 -26.91 11.66 -18.06
CA LYS A 299 -26.74 10.70 -19.16
C LYS A 299 -25.35 10.07 -19.23
N SER A 300 -24.31 10.65 -18.62
CA SER A 300 -22.96 10.08 -18.65
C SER A 300 -22.59 9.41 -17.35
N LYS A 301 -22.99 8.16 -17.19
CA LYS A 301 -22.77 7.33 -15.99
C LYS A 301 -21.35 6.80 -15.88
N ILE A 302 -20.55 6.90 -16.93
CA ILE A 302 -19.25 6.27 -17.08
C ILE A 302 -18.20 7.35 -17.22
N TYR A 303 -17.07 7.18 -16.52
CA TYR A 303 -15.89 8.03 -16.71
C TYR A 303 -15.51 8.10 -18.18
N ASN A 304 -15.36 9.31 -18.71
CA ASN A 304 -15.07 9.51 -20.12
C ASN A 304 -14.23 10.77 -20.37
N PRO A 305 -12.93 10.65 -20.72
CA PRO A 305 -12.05 11.79 -20.96
C PRO A 305 -12.31 12.50 -22.30
N THR A 306 -13.18 11.96 -23.16
CA THR A 306 -13.47 12.56 -24.46
C THR A 306 -14.81 13.31 -24.49
N LYS A 307 -15.62 13.17 -23.44
CA LYS A 307 -16.95 13.76 -23.37
C LYS A 307 -16.95 15.01 -22.49
N LYS A 308 -17.16 16.18 -23.10
CA LYS A 308 -17.30 17.46 -22.39
C LYS A 308 -18.36 17.35 -21.27
N GLY A 309 -18.10 17.97 -20.13
CA GLY A 309 -18.96 17.91 -18.94
C GLY A 309 -18.78 16.63 -18.09
N ASN A 310 -17.85 15.75 -18.43
CA ASN A 310 -17.48 14.60 -17.61
C ASN A 310 -16.18 14.89 -16.85
N VAL A 311 -16.06 14.40 -15.61
CA VAL A 311 -14.85 14.59 -14.80
C VAL A 311 -13.59 14.11 -15.52
N GLY A 312 -13.68 13.06 -16.32
CA GLY A 312 -12.56 12.59 -17.15
C GLY A 312 -12.11 13.62 -18.17
N TYR A 313 -13.07 14.29 -18.83
CA TYR A 313 -12.78 15.35 -19.77
C TYR A 313 -12.17 16.58 -19.07
N TYR A 314 -12.72 16.95 -17.92
CA TYR A 314 -12.17 18.03 -17.10
C TYR A 314 -10.69 17.78 -16.77
N ILE A 315 -10.36 16.56 -16.29
CA ILE A 315 -8.98 16.19 -15.94
C ILE A 315 -8.06 16.25 -17.16
N GLU A 316 -8.46 15.66 -18.28
CA GLU A 316 -7.60 15.59 -19.47
C GLU A 316 -7.49 16.92 -20.21
N ASN A 317 -8.52 17.75 -20.24
CA ASN A 317 -8.57 18.89 -21.13
C ASN A 317 -8.60 20.25 -20.42
N GLU A 318 -9.18 20.35 -19.22
CA GLU A 318 -9.37 21.61 -18.51
C GLU A 318 -8.41 21.75 -17.33
N LEU A 319 -8.37 20.79 -16.42
CA LEU A 319 -7.43 20.77 -15.30
C LEU A 319 -5.97 20.83 -15.77
N SER A 320 -5.66 20.19 -16.89
CA SER A 320 -4.33 20.19 -17.46
C SER A 320 -3.81 21.56 -17.94
N LYS A 321 -4.66 22.58 -17.92
CA LYS A 321 -4.22 23.97 -18.15
C LYS A 321 -3.59 24.59 -16.91
N SER A 322 -4.03 24.19 -15.72
CA SER A 322 -3.48 24.66 -14.44
C SER A 322 -2.34 23.78 -13.92
N ILE A 323 -2.26 22.54 -14.37
CA ILE A 323 -1.15 21.63 -14.05
C ILE A 323 -0.21 21.58 -15.26
N LYS A 324 1.09 21.78 -15.04
CA LYS A 324 2.10 21.51 -16.07
C LYS A 324 2.00 20.06 -16.54
N LYS A 325 1.70 19.87 -17.84
CA LYS A 325 1.37 18.56 -18.41
C LYS A 325 2.45 18.00 -19.33
N ASP A 326 3.37 18.83 -19.75
CA ASP A 326 4.36 18.54 -20.79
C ASP A 326 5.38 17.45 -20.40
N ILE A 327 5.48 17.11 -19.10
CA ILE A 327 6.28 16.00 -18.60
C ILE A 327 5.54 14.64 -18.73
N PHE A 328 4.20 14.67 -18.85
CA PHE A 328 3.39 13.46 -18.92
C PHE A 328 3.24 12.95 -20.35
N ILE A 329 3.39 11.66 -20.53
CA ILE A 329 3.13 10.99 -21.81
C ILE A 329 1.72 10.43 -21.86
N LYS A 330 1.12 10.45 -23.05
CA LYS A 330 -0.19 9.81 -23.26
C LYS A 330 -0.04 8.29 -23.24
N LYS A 331 -0.69 7.67 -22.27
CA LYS A 331 -0.75 6.23 -22.11
C LYS A 331 -2.20 5.73 -22.10
N GLU A 332 -2.36 4.47 -22.47
CA GLU A 332 -3.65 3.80 -22.32
C GLU A 332 -3.94 3.58 -20.83
N ILE A 333 -5.11 4.03 -20.41
CA ILE A 333 -5.68 3.74 -19.09
C ILE A 333 -6.95 2.91 -19.25
N GLU A 334 -7.18 2.05 -18.27
CA GLU A 334 -8.40 1.27 -18.17
C GLU A 334 -9.41 1.99 -17.26
N VAL A 335 -10.66 2.02 -17.69
CA VAL A 335 -11.82 2.44 -16.91
C VAL A 335 -12.67 1.22 -16.61
N PRO A 336 -12.57 0.64 -15.40
CA PRO A 336 -13.39 -0.49 -15.02
C PRO A 336 -14.86 -0.08 -14.89
N ILE A 337 -15.76 -0.88 -15.51
CA ILE A 337 -17.21 -0.62 -15.51
C ILE A 337 -17.89 -1.85 -14.91
N TYR A 338 -18.55 -1.68 -13.78
CA TYR A 338 -19.28 -2.72 -13.08
C TYR A 338 -20.77 -2.71 -13.44
N ASP A 339 -21.38 -3.87 -13.55
CA ASP A 339 -22.82 -3.98 -13.84
C ASP A 339 -23.66 -3.48 -12.66
N LYS A 340 -23.24 -3.80 -11.44
CA LYS A 340 -23.83 -3.30 -10.20
C LYS A 340 -22.77 -2.68 -9.32
N LEU A 341 -23.16 -1.66 -8.58
CA LEU A 341 -22.33 -1.13 -7.51
C LEU A 341 -22.13 -2.22 -6.45
N ALA A 342 -20.96 -2.25 -5.85
CA ALA A 342 -20.62 -3.22 -4.81
C ALA A 342 -20.58 -4.70 -5.25
N THR A 343 -20.76 -5.04 -6.51
CA THR A 343 -20.43 -6.37 -7.00
C THR A 343 -19.13 -6.31 -7.78
N TYR A 344 -18.07 -6.84 -7.20
CA TYR A 344 -16.77 -7.00 -7.87
C TYR A 344 -16.71 -8.32 -8.65
N SER A 345 -17.85 -8.97 -8.82
CA SER A 345 -17.95 -10.24 -9.52
C SER A 345 -17.54 -10.08 -10.97
N GLY A 346 -16.45 -10.63 -11.30
CA GLY A 346 -15.77 -11.02 -12.54
C GLY A 346 -16.22 -10.52 -13.92
N LYS A 347 -17.36 -9.90 -14.05
CA LYS A 347 -17.89 -9.33 -15.30
C LYS A 347 -17.70 -7.82 -15.33
N LYS A 348 -16.46 -7.37 -15.27
CA LYS A 348 -16.15 -6.00 -15.61
C LYS A 348 -16.08 -5.85 -17.12
N ASN A 349 -16.77 -4.85 -17.64
CA ASN A 349 -16.43 -4.29 -18.93
C ASN A 349 -15.33 -3.24 -18.68
N VAL A 350 -14.34 -3.19 -19.54
CA VAL A 350 -13.27 -2.21 -19.47
C VAL A 350 -13.34 -1.35 -20.71
N LYS A 351 -13.39 -0.03 -20.52
CA LYS A 351 -13.10 0.92 -21.59
C LYS A 351 -11.67 1.39 -21.49
N LYS A 352 -11.02 1.61 -22.60
CA LYS A 352 -9.65 2.08 -22.71
C LYS A 352 -9.59 3.44 -23.34
N TYR A 353 -8.75 4.30 -22.79
CA TYR A 353 -8.55 5.65 -23.30
C TYR A 353 -7.07 6.01 -23.26
N LYS A 354 -6.59 6.69 -24.30
CA LYS A 354 -5.21 7.20 -24.36
C LYS A 354 -5.19 8.63 -23.88
N VAL A 355 -4.69 8.85 -22.65
CA VAL A 355 -4.69 10.15 -21.96
C VAL A 355 -3.36 10.43 -21.29
N SER A 356 -3.10 11.68 -20.95
CA SER A 356 -1.94 12.09 -20.15
C SER A 356 -2.25 12.01 -18.67
N LEU A 357 -3.46 12.43 -18.26
CA LEU A 357 -3.90 12.43 -16.88
C LEU A 357 -5.30 11.81 -16.76
N ALA A 358 -5.53 11.11 -15.64
CA ALA A 358 -6.82 10.53 -15.30
C ALA A 358 -7.07 10.60 -13.79
N ALA A 359 -8.33 10.44 -13.36
CA ALA A 359 -8.63 10.13 -11.98
C ALA A 359 -8.01 8.76 -11.60
N PRO A 360 -7.60 8.55 -10.34
CA PRO A 360 -7.14 7.24 -9.90
C PRO A 360 -8.27 6.21 -9.95
N ASP A 361 -7.92 4.96 -10.13
CA ASP A 361 -8.83 3.86 -9.79
C ASP A 361 -8.69 3.48 -8.31
N MET A 362 -9.54 2.57 -7.85
CA MET A 362 -9.56 2.15 -6.45
C MET A 362 -8.27 1.50 -5.98
N TYR A 363 -7.44 1.00 -6.89
CA TYR A 363 -6.18 0.35 -6.55
C TYR A 363 -5.01 1.32 -6.55
N GLU A 364 -4.97 2.21 -7.52
CA GLU A 364 -3.97 3.27 -7.59
C GLU A 364 -4.07 4.18 -6.36
N MET A 365 -5.30 4.44 -5.88
CA MET A 365 -5.47 5.19 -4.65
C MET A 365 -4.80 4.51 -3.46
N PHE A 366 -4.88 3.19 -3.34
CA PHE A 366 -4.23 2.47 -2.24
C PHE A 366 -2.71 2.43 -2.37
N SER A 367 -2.20 2.28 -3.59
CA SER A 367 -0.75 2.32 -3.85
C SER A 367 -0.14 3.68 -3.59
N GLY A 368 -0.93 4.73 -3.75
CA GLY A 368 -0.51 6.12 -3.53
C GLY A 368 -0.93 6.69 -2.19
N VAL A 369 -1.44 5.87 -1.27
CA VAL A 369 -1.99 6.36 -0.01
C VAL A 369 -1.03 7.31 0.64
N ASN A 370 -1.53 8.50 0.79
CA ASN A 370 -1.04 9.46 1.72
C ASN A 370 -2.21 9.81 2.63
N SER A 371 -2.03 9.61 3.92
CA SER A 371 -3.00 9.99 4.95
C SER A 371 -3.33 11.49 4.96
N ASP A 372 -2.66 12.27 4.12
CA ASP A 372 -2.73 13.72 4.11
C ASP A 372 -3.94 14.28 3.37
N THR A 373 -4.73 13.45 2.65
CA THR A 373 -5.93 13.95 1.99
C THR A 373 -7.15 13.81 2.89
N THR A 374 -7.59 14.90 3.45
CA THR A 374 -8.87 15.01 4.17
C THR A 374 -10.06 15.22 3.23
N SER A 375 -9.81 15.46 1.95
CA SER A 375 -10.83 15.84 0.96
C SER A 375 -11.40 14.62 0.24
N GLN A 376 -12.68 14.66 -0.06
CA GLN A 376 -13.32 13.70 -0.96
C GLN A 376 -12.85 13.92 -2.40
N TYR A 377 -12.68 12.83 -3.17
CA TYR A 377 -12.32 12.91 -4.58
C TYR A 377 -12.89 11.76 -5.41
N TRP A 378 -13.10 12.02 -6.71
CA TRP A 378 -13.64 11.04 -7.65
C TRP A 378 -12.63 9.96 -8.03
N LEU A 379 -13.15 8.74 -8.24
CA LEU A 379 -12.44 7.65 -8.90
C LEU A 379 -12.93 7.49 -10.35
N ARG A 380 -12.07 6.90 -11.21
CA ARG A 380 -12.48 6.57 -12.60
C ARG A 380 -13.25 5.25 -12.71
N ASN A 381 -13.30 4.45 -11.66
CA ASN A 381 -14.19 3.30 -11.59
C ASN A 381 -15.63 3.74 -11.84
N SER A 382 -16.36 2.96 -12.63
CA SER A 382 -17.70 3.32 -13.08
C SER A 382 -18.69 2.20 -12.85
N SER A 383 -19.97 2.52 -12.76
CA SER A 383 -21.06 1.56 -12.64
C SER A 383 -22.11 1.84 -13.71
N LYS A 384 -22.74 0.79 -14.23
CA LYS A 384 -23.91 0.92 -15.12
C LYS A 384 -25.16 1.32 -14.36
N GLU A 385 -25.18 1.16 -13.03
CA GLU A 385 -26.29 1.63 -12.21
C GLU A 385 -26.44 3.14 -12.31
N GLN A 386 -27.67 3.57 -12.45
CA GLN A 386 -28.00 4.99 -12.51
C GLN A 386 -27.76 5.63 -11.13
N PHE A 387 -27.24 6.86 -11.12
CA PHE A 387 -27.04 7.67 -9.91
C PHE A 387 -25.98 7.18 -8.89
N ARG A 388 -25.12 6.23 -9.22
CA ARG A 388 -24.09 5.76 -8.28
C ARG A 388 -22.69 5.86 -8.86
N LYS A 389 -21.77 6.48 -8.11
CA LYS A 389 -20.39 6.75 -8.52
C LYS A 389 -19.44 6.39 -7.38
N TYR A 390 -18.21 6.10 -7.75
CA TYR A 390 -17.16 5.80 -6.80
C TYR A 390 -16.42 7.06 -6.40
N LEU A 391 -16.35 7.33 -5.12
CA LEU A 391 -15.54 8.39 -4.55
C LEU A 391 -14.82 7.89 -3.30
N VAL A 392 -13.75 8.55 -2.95
CA VAL A 392 -13.01 8.34 -1.72
C VAL A 392 -13.39 9.41 -0.72
N SER A 393 -13.64 9.00 0.52
CA SER A 393 -13.82 9.93 1.63
C SER A 393 -12.47 10.23 2.31
N ASN A 394 -12.50 11.17 3.24
CA ASN A 394 -11.38 11.55 4.09
C ASN A 394 -10.82 10.41 4.97
N THR A 395 -11.46 9.24 4.99
CA THR A 395 -10.98 8.04 5.71
C THR A 395 -10.33 7.01 4.79
N ASN A 396 -10.03 7.35 3.54
CA ASN A 396 -9.57 6.44 2.48
C ASN A 396 -10.53 5.26 2.19
N ILE A 397 -11.78 5.38 2.61
CA ILE A 397 -12.82 4.39 2.33
C ILE A 397 -13.52 4.77 1.03
N ILE A 398 -13.65 3.79 0.13
CA ILE A 398 -14.42 3.96 -1.10
C ILE A 398 -15.89 3.94 -0.74
N TYR A 399 -16.57 5.04 -1.01
CA TYR A 399 -18.01 5.14 -0.88
C TYR A 399 -18.69 4.95 -2.23
N TYR A 400 -19.80 4.24 -2.17
CA TYR A 400 -20.77 4.20 -3.25
C TYR A 400 -21.85 5.21 -2.93
N ASN A 401 -21.81 6.36 -3.52
CA ASN A 401 -22.82 7.34 -3.21
C ASN A 401 -23.81 7.48 -4.35
N GLN A 402 -25.07 7.69 -3.98
CA GLN A 402 -26.08 8.16 -4.91
C GLN A 402 -25.66 9.58 -5.32
N VAL A 403 -25.16 9.72 -6.55
CA VAL A 403 -24.76 11.02 -7.06
C VAL A 403 -26.01 11.77 -7.45
N LEU A 404 -26.38 12.72 -6.62
CA LEU A 404 -27.28 13.78 -7.04
C LEU A 404 -26.52 14.68 -8.03
N ASP A 405 -27.21 15.29 -8.97
CA ASP A 405 -26.61 16.21 -9.97
C ASP A 405 -25.84 17.37 -9.34
N THR A 406 -26.12 17.67 -8.08
CA THR A 406 -25.47 18.71 -7.27
C THR A 406 -24.22 18.25 -6.55
N MET A 407 -23.91 16.94 -6.56
CA MET A 407 -22.80 16.42 -5.79
C MET A 407 -21.46 16.73 -6.46
N GLN A 408 -20.56 17.30 -5.69
CA GLN A 408 -19.23 17.69 -6.12
C GLN A 408 -18.17 17.07 -5.22
N ALA A 409 -17.02 16.72 -5.80
CA ALA A 409 -15.85 16.25 -5.08
C ALA A 409 -14.57 16.78 -5.76
N GLY A 410 -13.48 16.71 -5.04
CA GLY A 410 -12.16 17.06 -5.55
C GLY A 410 -11.66 16.09 -6.62
N VAL A 411 -10.50 16.40 -7.17
CA VAL A 411 -9.81 15.58 -8.17
C VAL A 411 -8.38 15.33 -7.72
N ARG A 412 -8.00 14.07 -7.65
CA ARG A 412 -6.60 13.62 -7.69
C ARG A 412 -6.29 13.09 -9.09
N VAL A 413 -5.04 13.13 -9.47
CA VAL A 413 -4.62 12.68 -10.80
C VAL A 413 -3.57 11.60 -10.76
N VAL A 414 -3.68 10.68 -11.71
CA VAL A 414 -2.69 9.68 -12.07
C VAL A 414 -2.20 9.98 -13.48
N GLY A 415 -0.90 9.85 -13.69
CA GLY A 415 -0.28 10.02 -15.00
C GLY A 415 1.03 9.27 -15.11
N TYR A 416 1.63 9.30 -16.28
CA TYR A 416 2.91 8.63 -16.56
C TYR A 416 3.95 9.68 -16.95
N ILE A 417 4.94 9.88 -16.09
CA ILE A 417 6.06 10.79 -16.38
C ILE A 417 6.97 10.14 -17.40
N ASN A 418 7.40 10.95 -18.39
CA ASN A 418 8.33 10.53 -19.42
C ASN A 418 9.64 10.02 -18.76
N LYS A 419 10.15 8.89 -19.24
CA LYS A 419 11.41 8.28 -18.78
C LYS A 419 12.63 9.23 -18.83
N ASP A 420 12.60 10.20 -19.74
CA ASP A 420 13.70 11.13 -19.97
C ASP A 420 13.67 12.35 -19.03
N ALA A 421 12.60 12.51 -18.24
CA ALA A 421 12.54 13.54 -17.22
C ALA A 421 13.72 13.42 -16.25
N THR A 422 14.33 14.56 -15.92
CA THR A 422 15.59 14.63 -15.17
C THR A 422 15.36 15.19 -13.79
N ILE A 423 16.02 14.63 -12.79
CA ILE A 423 16.08 15.18 -11.44
C ILE A 423 17.02 16.36 -11.43
N ILE A 424 16.58 17.51 -10.92
CA ILE A 424 17.43 18.70 -10.74
C ILE A 424 17.81 18.90 -9.26
N SER A 425 16.99 18.41 -8.33
CA SER A 425 17.26 18.50 -6.90
C SER A 425 16.32 17.58 -6.10
N GLY A 426 16.47 17.55 -4.77
CA GLY A 426 15.60 16.81 -3.86
C GLY A 426 16.18 15.48 -3.39
N LYS A 427 15.42 14.79 -2.52
CA LYS A 427 15.81 13.50 -1.91
C LYS A 427 14.75 12.40 -2.09
N GLY A 428 13.66 12.68 -2.80
CA GLY A 428 12.58 11.72 -3.04
C GLY A 428 11.69 11.44 -1.85
N THR A 429 11.77 12.23 -0.77
CA THR A 429 10.86 12.15 0.37
C THR A 429 9.69 13.12 0.18
N TYR A 430 8.59 12.93 0.93
CA TYR A 430 7.45 13.84 0.87
C TYR A 430 7.83 15.29 1.22
N SER A 431 8.64 15.47 2.27
CA SER A 431 9.11 16.79 2.70
C SER A 431 10.22 17.39 1.81
N ASN A 432 10.85 16.56 0.97
CA ASN A 432 11.90 16.98 0.03
C ASN A 432 11.83 16.12 -1.24
N PRO A 433 10.77 16.31 -2.06
CA PRO A 433 10.57 15.52 -3.27
C PRO A 433 11.64 15.84 -4.31
N TYR A 434 11.91 14.92 -5.23
CA TYR A 434 12.72 15.23 -6.40
C TYR A 434 12.02 16.28 -7.24
N ILE A 435 12.70 17.37 -7.51
CA ILE A 435 12.24 18.37 -8.47
C ILE A 435 12.61 17.89 -9.87
N LEU A 436 11.65 17.86 -10.76
CA LEU A 436 11.85 17.35 -12.11
C LEU A 436 11.89 18.47 -13.14
N GLU A 437 12.70 18.24 -14.16
CA GLU A 437 12.74 18.96 -15.42
C GLU A 437 12.52 17.99 -16.59
N LYS A 438 11.91 18.52 -17.67
CA LYS A 438 11.62 17.75 -18.89
C LYS A 438 12.87 17.46 -19.70
#